data_bb56457faefb03266f393236609f1142
#
_entry.id   bb56457faefb03266f393236609f1142
#
_cell.length_a   1.000
_cell.length_b   1.000
_cell.length_c   1.000
_cell.angle_alpha   90.00
_cell.angle_beta   90.00
_cell.angle_gamma   90.00
#
_symmetry.space_group_name_H-M   'P 1'
#
loop_
_entity.id
_entity.type
_entity.pdbx_description
1 polymer ?
#
loop_
_entity_poly.entity_id
_entity_poly.type
_entity_poly.pdbx_seq_one_letter_code
_entity_poly.pdbx_strand_id
1 'polypeptide(L)'
;AHDGKRRVEVSAVIAYGGKKMKVVILAGGLGTRISEESHLKPKPMIEIGGRPILWHIMKYYSEFGFHDFVICLGYKQYVVKEFFADYFLHTSDVTFDLANNKMEVHNNYAEPWKVTLVDTGLNTMTGGRVKRIQPYIGDEPFMLTYGDGVCNVDLKGLVDFHKSHGKTATITTVSIDQQKGVLDIGPDNTIRSFREKAASDGA
;
A
#
# COMPACT_ATOMS: atom_id res chain seq x y z
N ALA A 1 -18.26 -26.79 18.28
CA ALA A 1 -16.99 -26.11 18.20
C ALA A 1 -16.90 -25.47 16.80
N HIS A 2 -17.14 -24.16 16.69
CA HIS A 2 -16.96 -23.43 15.44
C HIS A 2 -15.46 -23.10 15.29
N ASP A 3 -14.81 -23.78 14.37
CA ASP A 3 -13.45 -23.47 13.93
C ASP A 3 -13.52 -22.27 12.99
N GLY A 4 -13.44 -21.07 13.58
CA GLY A 4 -13.53 -19.79 12.85
C GLY A 4 -12.25 -19.52 12.08
N LYS A 5 -12.20 -19.83 10.80
CA LYS A 5 -11.09 -19.45 9.89
C LYS A 5 -11.04 -17.92 9.74
N ARG A 6 -9.96 -17.29 10.20
CA ARG A 6 -9.75 -15.84 10.15
C ARG A 6 -8.98 -15.45 8.89
N ARG A 7 -9.44 -14.45 8.18
CA ARG A 7 -8.77 -13.86 7.02
C ARG A 7 -7.81 -12.76 7.45
N VAL A 8 -6.69 -12.63 6.72
CA VAL A 8 -5.66 -11.65 6.97
C VAL A 8 -5.60 -10.66 5.83
N GLU A 9 -5.98 -9.40 6.07
CA GLU A 9 -5.41 -8.28 5.33
C GLU A 9 -4.15 -7.84 6.07
N VAL A 10 -3.00 -7.94 5.37
CA VAL A 10 -1.73 -7.61 5.98
C VAL A 10 -1.49 -6.12 5.88
N SER A 11 -1.73 -5.39 6.98
CA SER A 11 -1.06 -4.12 7.22
C SER A 11 -0.04 -4.38 8.32
N ALA A 12 1.23 -4.49 7.95
CA ALA A 12 2.31 -4.73 8.89
C ALA A 12 2.88 -3.40 9.38
N VAL A 13 3.06 -3.26 10.69
CA VAL A 13 3.83 -2.16 11.28
C VAL A 13 5.14 -2.74 11.80
N ILE A 14 6.26 -2.23 11.29
CA ILE A 14 7.60 -2.56 11.78
C ILE A 14 8.17 -1.28 12.39
N ALA A 15 8.50 -1.29 13.69
CA ALA A 15 8.82 -0.07 14.44
C ALA A 15 10.29 0.06 14.87
N TYR A 16 10.79 1.28 14.91
CA TYR A 16 11.47 1.94 16.03
C TYR A 16 11.87 3.41 15.69
N GLY A 17 11.72 4.37 16.64
CA GLY A 17 12.34 5.69 16.62
C GLY A 17 11.46 6.90 16.20
N GLY A 18 11.59 8.02 16.89
CA GLY A 18 10.74 9.22 16.83
C GLY A 18 10.75 10.07 15.56
N LYS A 19 11.04 9.51 14.39
CA LYS A 19 10.90 10.17 13.08
C LYS A 19 9.54 9.86 12.45
N LYS A 20 9.12 10.70 11.48
CA LYS A 20 7.89 10.47 10.71
C LYS A 20 7.95 9.09 10.02
N MET A 21 7.06 8.19 10.44
CA MET A 21 6.98 6.82 9.93
C MET A 21 6.58 6.84 8.45
N LYS A 22 7.30 6.11 7.62
CA LYS A 22 6.98 5.93 6.20
C LYS A 22 5.93 4.86 5.99
N VAL A 23 5.15 5.01 4.93
CA VAL A 23 4.18 4.01 4.49
C VAL A 23 4.70 3.33 3.22
N VAL A 24 4.91 2.03 3.29
CA VAL A 24 5.30 1.19 2.15
C VAL A 24 4.05 0.60 1.54
N ILE A 25 3.88 0.78 0.22
CA ILE A 25 2.74 0.26 -0.52
C ILE A 25 3.22 -0.75 -1.57
N LEU A 26 2.73 -1.98 -1.49
CA LEU A 26 3.05 -3.05 -2.44
C LEU A 26 2.13 -2.96 -3.66
N ALA A 27 2.64 -2.41 -4.76
CA ALA A 27 1.89 -2.13 -5.99
C ALA A 27 2.48 -2.81 -7.25
N GLY A 28 3.32 -3.84 -7.08
CA GLY A 28 4.08 -4.44 -8.19
C GLY A 28 3.54 -5.76 -8.73
N GLY A 29 2.39 -6.25 -8.24
CA GLY A 29 1.82 -7.54 -8.65
C GLY A 29 1.22 -7.55 -10.07
N LEU A 30 1.17 -8.74 -10.70
CA LEU A 30 0.63 -8.94 -12.06
C LEU A 30 -0.90 -8.79 -12.16
N GLY A 31 -1.64 -8.85 -11.05
CA GLY A 31 -3.08 -8.61 -11.03
C GLY A 31 -3.98 -9.64 -11.71
N THR A 32 -3.52 -10.89 -11.85
CA THR A 32 -4.14 -11.96 -12.67
C THR A 32 -5.60 -12.34 -12.34
N ARG A 33 -6.16 -11.86 -11.22
CA ARG A 33 -7.51 -12.25 -10.75
C ARG A 33 -8.65 -11.33 -11.22
N ILE A 34 -8.34 -10.17 -11.81
CA ILE A 34 -9.33 -9.24 -12.38
C ILE A 34 -8.95 -9.08 -13.85
N SER A 35 -9.51 -9.95 -14.73
CA SER A 35 -9.02 -10.13 -16.09
C SER A 35 -9.35 -8.99 -17.04
N GLU A 36 -10.47 -8.29 -16.88
CA GLU A 36 -10.96 -7.38 -17.94
C GLU A 36 -10.29 -5.99 -17.90
N GLU A 37 -10.01 -5.41 -16.72
CA GLU A 37 -9.37 -4.09 -16.63
C GLU A 37 -7.85 -4.14 -16.36
N SER A 38 -7.34 -5.25 -15.82
CA SER A 38 -5.91 -5.39 -15.52
C SER A 38 -5.01 -5.46 -16.76
N HIS A 39 -5.61 -5.69 -17.96
CA HIS A 39 -4.89 -5.58 -19.23
C HIS A 39 -4.53 -4.14 -19.61
N LEU A 40 -5.23 -3.15 -19.09
CA LEU A 40 -5.01 -1.74 -19.40
C LEU A 40 -4.22 -1.03 -18.29
N LYS A 41 -4.62 -1.19 -17.03
CA LYS A 41 -4.00 -0.54 -15.85
C LYS A 41 -3.59 -1.56 -14.80
N PRO A 42 -2.52 -1.35 -14.01
CA PRO A 42 -2.24 -2.19 -12.84
C PRO A 42 -3.34 -1.96 -11.79
N LYS A 43 -3.68 -2.98 -10.99
CA LYS A 43 -4.77 -2.91 -9.99
C LYS A 43 -4.79 -1.66 -9.12
N PRO A 44 -3.66 -1.19 -8.57
CA PRO A 44 -3.64 0.03 -7.77
C PRO A 44 -4.12 1.28 -8.50
N MET A 45 -4.13 1.24 -9.85
CA MET A 45 -4.55 2.35 -10.71
C MET A 45 -5.97 2.20 -11.26
N ILE A 46 -6.72 1.18 -10.82
CA ILE A 46 -8.17 1.08 -11.07
C ILE A 46 -8.86 2.20 -10.30
N GLU A 47 -9.75 2.91 -10.97
CA GLU A 47 -10.37 4.11 -10.43
C GLU A 47 -11.69 3.81 -9.71
N ILE A 48 -11.88 4.48 -8.59
CA ILE A 48 -13.13 4.53 -7.83
C ILE A 48 -13.45 6.01 -7.64
N GLY A 49 -14.61 6.45 -8.14
CA GLY A 49 -15.00 7.86 -8.05
C GLY A 49 -14.01 8.83 -8.73
N GLY A 50 -13.37 8.41 -9.84
CA GLY A 50 -12.43 9.22 -10.61
C GLY A 50 -11.04 9.35 -10.00
N ARG A 51 -10.71 8.53 -8.98
CA ARG A 51 -9.36 8.47 -8.37
C ARG A 51 -8.90 7.01 -8.25
N PRO A 52 -7.60 6.72 -8.48
CA PRO A 52 -7.06 5.38 -8.32
C PRO A 52 -7.23 4.83 -6.90
N ILE A 53 -7.39 3.51 -6.76
CA ILE A 53 -7.40 2.84 -5.43
C ILE A 53 -6.16 3.26 -4.62
N LEU A 54 -4.99 3.33 -5.25
CA LEU A 54 -3.75 3.80 -4.65
C LEU A 54 -3.90 5.19 -4.00
N TRP A 55 -4.59 6.13 -4.68
CA TRP A 55 -4.87 7.45 -4.13
C TRP A 55 -5.72 7.38 -2.86
N HIS A 56 -6.77 6.56 -2.85
CA HIS A 56 -7.64 6.39 -1.68
C HIS A 56 -6.88 5.80 -0.49
N ILE A 57 -6.00 4.83 -0.72
CA ILE A 57 -5.12 4.27 0.32
C ILE A 57 -4.24 5.37 0.90
N MET A 58 -3.55 6.13 0.04
CA MET A 58 -2.65 7.21 0.49
C MET A 58 -3.42 8.31 1.23
N LYS A 59 -4.62 8.68 0.76
CA LYS A 59 -5.49 9.65 1.42
C LYS A 59 -5.89 9.18 2.81
N TYR A 60 -6.27 7.91 2.94
CA TYR A 60 -6.60 7.32 4.23
C TYR A 60 -5.44 7.41 5.24
N TYR A 61 -4.23 7.03 4.84
CA TYR A 61 -3.04 7.17 5.69
C TYR A 61 -2.75 8.62 6.06
N SER A 62 -3.01 9.55 5.14
CA SER A 62 -2.79 10.99 5.35
C SER A 62 -3.70 11.59 6.42
N GLU A 63 -4.93 11.09 6.58
CA GLU A 63 -5.85 11.51 7.64
C GLU A 63 -5.28 11.20 9.06
N PHE A 64 -4.37 10.22 9.15
CA PHE A 64 -3.65 9.90 10.39
C PHE A 64 -2.27 10.57 10.48
N GLY A 65 -1.93 11.48 9.56
CA GLY A 65 -0.68 12.25 9.55
C GLY A 65 0.52 11.55 8.87
N PHE A 66 0.29 10.47 8.12
CA PHE A 66 1.33 9.77 7.36
C PHE A 66 1.35 10.26 5.91
N HIS A 67 2.39 11.02 5.54
CA HIS A 67 2.50 11.68 4.22
C HIS A 67 3.74 11.27 3.42
N ASP A 68 4.61 10.38 3.94
CA ASP A 68 5.83 9.90 3.26
C ASP A 68 5.62 8.45 2.80
N PHE A 69 5.46 8.26 1.49
CA PHE A 69 5.12 6.99 0.88
C PHE A 69 6.27 6.42 0.06
N VAL A 70 6.53 5.12 0.20
CA VAL A 70 7.45 4.35 -0.66
C VAL A 70 6.65 3.27 -1.36
N ILE A 71 6.51 3.38 -2.68
CA ILE A 71 5.65 2.50 -3.47
C ILE A 71 6.52 1.50 -4.24
N CYS A 72 6.33 0.20 -3.92
CA CYS A 72 7.02 -0.90 -4.58
C CYS A 72 6.35 -1.21 -5.92
N LEU A 73 6.97 -0.86 -7.02
CA LEU A 73 6.46 -1.06 -8.38
C LEU A 73 7.01 -2.33 -9.03
N GLY A 74 6.34 -2.78 -10.08
CA GLY A 74 6.71 -3.90 -10.94
C GLY A 74 5.92 -3.86 -12.23
N TYR A 75 4.81 -4.61 -12.32
CA TYR A 75 3.98 -4.66 -13.51
C TYR A 75 3.41 -3.28 -13.85
N LYS A 76 3.55 -2.87 -15.12
CA LYS A 76 3.08 -1.57 -15.66
C LYS A 76 3.44 -0.36 -14.78
N GLN A 77 4.63 -0.36 -14.21
CA GLN A 77 5.11 0.69 -13.31
C GLN A 77 5.04 2.10 -13.92
N TYR A 78 5.15 2.21 -15.25
CA TYR A 78 5.10 3.49 -15.95
C TYR A 78 3.76 4.21 -15.74
N VAL A 79 2.63 3.49 -15.68
CA VAL A 79 1.30 4.08 -15.44
C VAL A 79 1.24 4.78 -14.08
N VAL A 80 1.86 4.18 -13.06
CA VAL A 80 1.93 4.81 -11.73
C VAL A 80 2.87 6.01 -11.73
N LYS A 81 3.99 5.91 -12.44
CA LYS A 81 4.96 7.02 -12.57
C LYS A 81 4.37 8.21 -13.30
N GLU A 82 3.66 7.98 -14.41
CA GLU A 82 2.95 9.02 -15.17
C GLU A 82 1.92 9.73 -14.30
N PHE A 83 1.10 8.96 -13.56
CA PHE A 83 0.11 9.54 -12.66
C PHE A 83 0.72 10.54 -11.66
N PHE A 84 1.87 10.21 -11.05
CA PHE A 84 2.52 11.12 -10.10
C PHE A 84 3.34 12.21 -10.77
N ALA A 85 3.90 11.99 -11.96
CA ALA A 85 4.61 13.02 -12.72
C ALA A 85 3.69 14.18 -13.10
N ASP A 86 2.45 13.87 -13.49
CA ASP A 86 1.47 14.84 -13.93
C ASP A 86 0.47 15.22 -12.83
N TYR A 87 0.64 14.73 -11.61
CA TYR A 87 -0.32 14.87 -10.52
C TYR A 87 -0.70 16.33 -10.24
N PHE A 88 0.28 17.21 -10.19
CA PHE A 88 0.05 18.64 -9.94
C PHE A 88 -0.71 19.35 -11.09
N LEU A 89 -0.49 18.91 -12.34
CA LEU A 89 -1.22 19.45 -13.49
C LEU A 89 -2.72 19.11 -13.41
N HIS A 90 -3.04 17.88 -12.99
CA HIS A 90 -4.42 17.42 -12.86
C HIS A 90 -5.16 17.96 -11.62
N THR A 91 -4.43 18.55 -10.68
CA THR A 91 -4.97 19.07 -9.42
C THR A 91 -4.85 20.58 -9.29
N SER A 92 -4.44 21.28 -10.38
CA SER A 92 -4.21 22.73 -10.39
C SER A 92 -4.87 23.38 -11.61
N ASP A 93 -5.14 24.67 -11.49
CA ASP A 93 -5.46 25.50 -12.65
C ASP A 93 -4.15 25.86 -13.35
N VAL A 94 -4.07 25.69 -14.68
CA VAL A 94 -2.82 25.86 -15.44
C VAL A 94 -3.07 26.69 -16.68
N THR A 95 -2.19 27.66 -16.94
CA THR A 95 -2.13 28.40 -18.21
C THR A 95 -0.92 27.90 -19.01
N PHE A 96 -1.16 27.45 -20.24
CA PHE A 96 -0.11 27.14 -21.20
C PHE A 96 -0.02 28.26 -22.26
N ASP A 97 1.06 29.01 -22.26
CA ASP A 97 1.43 29.94 -23.32
C ASP A 97 2.24 29.20 -24.38
N LEU A 98 1.56 28.63 -25.35
CA LEU A 98 2.19 27.81 -26.39
C LEU A 98 3.10 28.63 -27.32
N ALA A 99 2.83 29.94 -27.49
CA ALA A 99 3.65 30.82 -28.33
C ALA A 99 5.05 31.03 -27.70
N ASN A 100 5.14 31.12 -26.37
CA ASN A 100 6.36 31.41 -25.65
C ASN A 100 6.91 30.17 -24.93
N ASN A 101 6.29 28.98 -25.09
CA ASN A 101 6.64 27.74 -24.43
C ASN A 101 6.77 27.89 -22.90
N LYS A 102 5.76 28.54 -22.28
CA LYS A 102 5.69 28.79 -20.84
C LYS A 102 4.50 28.11 -20.23
N MET A 103 4.63 27.70 -18.99
CA MET A 103 3.56 27.15 -18.17
C MET A 103 3.51 27.93 -16.85
N GLU A 104 2.29 28.30 -16.45
CA GLU A 104 2.00 28.94 -15.18
C GLU A 104 0.95 28.14 -14.43
N VAL A 105 1.27 27.73 -13.19
CA VAL A 105 0.40 26.95 -12.33
C VAL A 105 -0.27 27.91 -11.34
N HIS A 106 -1.60 27.94 -11.36
CA HIS A 106 -2.43 28.67 -10.41
C HIS A 106 -3.07 27.67 -9.43
N ASN A 107 -3.38 28.08 -8.21
CA ASN A 107 -4.17 27.29 -7.26
C ASN A 107 -3.78 25.80 -7.19
N ASN A 108 -2.67 25.51 -6.53
CA ASN A 108 -2.22 24.12 -6.36
C ASN A 108 -3.02 23.43 -5.25
N TYR A 109 -3.85 22.44 -5.62
CA TYR A 109 -4.62 21.60 -4.71
C TYR A 109 -4.02 20.19 -4.53
N ALA A 110 -2.74 20.01 -4.87
CA ALA A 110 -2.07 18.72 -4.69
C ALA A 110 -1.99 18.32 -3.20
N GLU A 111 -2.15 17.03 -2.94
CA GLU A 111 -1.96 16.49 -1.61
C GLU A 111 -0.50 16.68 -1.14
N PRO A 112 -0.26 16.94 0.15
CA PRO A 112 1.07 17.23 0.69
C PRO A 112 1.91 15.95 0.85
N TRP A 113 1.93 15.10 -0.17
CA TRP A 113 2.61 13.82 -0.14
C TRP A 113 4.04 13.90 -0.63
N LYS A 114 4.92 13.15 0.04
CA LYS A 114 6.21 12.78 -0.49
C LYS A 114 6.13 11.33 -0.99
N VAL A 115 6.37 11.13 -2.28
CA VAL A 115 6.19 9.83 -2.92
C VAL A 115 7.50 9.37 -3.54
N THR A 116 7.96 8.19 -3.13
CA THR A 116 9.12 7.52 -3.71
C THR A 116 8.64 6.29 -4.47
N LEU A 117 8.86 6.25 -5.79
CA LEU A 117 8.44 5.18 -6.68
C LEU A 117 9.64 4.29 -6.99
N VAL A 118 9.64 3.05 -6.51
CA VAL A 118 10.78 2.14 -6.62
C VAL A 118 10.45 0.96 -7.53
N ASP A 119 11.22 0.78 -8.59
CA ASP A 119 11.17 -0.45 -9.38
C ASP A 119 11.75 -1.60 -8.55
N THR A 120 10.87 -2.46 -8.07
CA THR A 120 11.25 -3.63 -7.28
C THR A 120 11.28 -4.93 -8.10
N GLY A 121 11.12 -4.81 -9.43
CA GLY A 121 11.16 -5.92 -10.38
C GLY A 121 9.82 -6.63 -10.58
N LEU A 122 9.61 -7.15 -11.80
CA LEU A 122 8.34 -7.75 -12.21
C LEU A 122 8.01 -9.02 -11.40
N ASN A 123 8.96 -9.94 -11.31
CA ASN A 123 8.78 -11.28 -10.72
C ASN A 123 9.19 -11.36 -9.24
N THR A 124 9.38 -10.22 -8.59
CA THR A 124 9.82 -10.17 -7.20
C THR A 124 8.65 -10.40 -6.26
N MET A 125 8.81 -11.35 -5.35
CA MET A 125 7.83 -11.64 -4.30
C MET A 125 7.86 -10.57 -3.18
N THR A 126 6.84 -10.56 -2.33
CA THR A 126 6.60 -9.56 -1.28
C THR A 126 7.84 -9.24 -0.44
N GLY A 127 8.47 -10.24 0.17
CA GLY A 127 9.67 -10.05 1.00
C GLY A 127 10.85 -9.49 0.21
N GLY A 128 11.02 -9.91 -1.05
CA GLY A 128 12.04 -9.39 -1.94
C GLY A 128 11.84 -7.91 -2.28
N ARG A 129 10.57 -7.47 -2.44
CA ARG A 129 10.25 -6.05 -2.66
C ARG A 129 10.60 -5.21 -1.44
N VAL A 130 10.23 -5.68 -0.26
CA VAL A 130 10.56 -5.02 1.01
C VAL A 130 12.08 -4.90 1.19
N LYS A 131 12.85 -5.96 0.89
CA LYS A 131 14.31 -5.90 0.95
C LYS A 131 14.90 -4.86 -0.01
N ARG A 132 14.37 -4.74 -1.23
CA ARG A 132 14.89 -3.81 -2.25
C ARG A 132 14.65 -2.34 -1.94
N ILE A 133 13.70 -2.01 -1.07
CA ILE A 133 13.43 -0.63 -0.67
C ILE A 133 14.21 -0.20 0.56
N GLN A 134 15.03 -1.05 1.17
CA GLN A 134 15.85 -0.72 2.34
C GLN A 134 16.61 0.61 2.20
N PRO A 135 17.23 0.96 1.05
CA PRO A 135 17.91 2.26 0.88
C PRO A 135 16.99 3.48 1.03
N TYR A 136 15.69 3.31 0.86
CA TYR A 136 14.69 4.38 0.95
C TYR A 136 14.01 4.46 2.31
N ILE A 137 13.92 3.36 3.05
CA ILE A 137 13.32 3.31 4.39
C ILE A 137 14.35 3.36 5.50
N GLY A 138 15.61 2.92 5.24
CA GLY A 138 16.66 2.77 6.25
C GLY A 138 16.34 1.68 7.26
N ASP A 139 16.79 1.88 8.49
CA ASP A 139 16.52 0.99 9.64
C ASP A 139 15.36 1.50 10.50
N GLU A 140 14.61 2.46 9.97
CA GLU A 140 13.48 3.06 10.67
C GLU A 140 12.21 2.20 10.53
N PRO A 141 11.30 2.30 11.49
CA PRO A 141 9.99 1.68 11.41
C PRO A 141 9.19 2.19 10.22
N PHE A 142 8.43 1.32 9.63
CA PHE A 142 7.53 1.67 8.54
C PHE A 142 6.21 0.89 8.64
N MET A 143 5.17 1.43 8.05
CA MET A 143 3.92 0.74 7.81
C MET A 143 3.98 0.04 6.45
N LEU A 144 3.34 -1.12 6.34
CA LEU A 144 3.26 -1.87 5.09
C LEU A 144 1.80 -2.16 4.76
N THR A 145 1.40 -1.90 3.52
CA THR A 145 0.06 -2.26 3.02
C THR A 145 0.12 -2.70 1.56
N TYR A 146 -0.93 -3.38 1.10
CA TYR A 146 -1.12 -3.69 -0.31
C TYR A 146 -1.74 -2.49 -1.04
N GLY A 147 -1.43 -2.34 -2.34
CA GLY A 147 -1.89 -1.23 -3.17
C GLY A 147 -3.26 -1.45 -3.83
N ASP A 148 -3.96 -2.54 -3.51
CA ASP A 148 -5.24 -2.93 -4.12
C ASP A 148 -6.37 -3.18 -3.12
N GLY A 149 -6.18 -2.81 -1.85
CA GLY A 149 -7.17 -2.94 -0.79
C GLY A 149 -7.29 -1.67 0.05
N VAL A 150 -8.51 -1.19 0.26
CA VAL A 150 -8.83 -0.13 1.22
C VAL A 150 -9.38 -0.76 2.51
N CYS A 151 -9.08 -0.14 3.64
CA CYS A 151 -9.53 -0.59 4.95
C CYS A 151 -9.94 0.60 5.83
N ASN A 152 -10.52 0.31 6.98
CA ASN A 152 -10.91 1.30 7.99
C ASN A 152 -10.21 1.05 9.34
N VAL A 153 -8.97 0.60 9.31
CA VAL A 153 -8.16 0.29 10.50
C VAL A 153 -7.76 1.58 11.21
N ASP A 154 -7.97 1.68 12.51
CA ASP A 154 -7.39 2.76 13.31
C ASP A 154 -5.85 2.68 13.30
N LEU A 155 -5.24 3.43 12.38
CA LEU A 155 -3.78 3.41 12.20
C LEU A 155 -3.03 3.98 13.40
N LYS A 156 -3.63 4.91 14.14
CA LYS A 156 -3.03 5.44 15.37
C LYS A 156 -3.01 4.38 16.46
N GLY A 157 -4.16 3.74 16.71
CA GLY A 157 -4.26 2.63 17.64
C GLY A 157 -3.34 1.48 17.29
N LEU A 158 -3.19 1.16 15.99
CA LEU A 158 -2.24 0.14 15.51
C LEU A 158 -0.80 0.48 15.85
N VAL A 159 -0.36 1.73 15.64
CA VAL A 159 1.00 2.19 15.99
C VAL A 159 1.22 2.17 17.50
N ASP A 160 0.25 2.63 18.28
CA ASP A 160 0.35 2.64 19.74
C ASP A 160 0.40 1.21 20.30
N PHE A 161 -0.41 0.30 19.77
CA PHE A 161 -0.35 -1.12 20.09
C PHE A 161 1.01 -1.73 19.74
N HIS A 162 1.53 -1.46 18.53
CA HIS A 162 2.85 -1.95 18.13
C HIS A 162 3.95 -1.49 19.11
N LYS A 163 3.96 -0.22 19.47
CA LYS A 163 4.93 0.33 20.44
C LYS A 163 4.81 -0.31 21.83
N SER A 164 3.60 -0.66 22.25
CA SER A 164 3.33 -1.17 23.60
C SER A 164 3.94 -2.56 23.87
N HIS A 165 4.04 -3.41 22.84
CA HIS A 165 4.54 -4.78 23.01
C HIS A 165 6.01 -4.98 22.61
N GLY A 166 6.64 -4.01 21.92
CA GLY A 166 8.07 -4.02 21.57
C GLY A 166 8.51 -5.16 20.62
N LYS A 167 7.59 -5.87 19.96
CA LYS A 167 7.90 -6.94 19.01
C LYS A 167 8.26 -6.35 17.64
N THR A 168 8.96 -7.13 16.81
CA THR A 168 9.46 -6.71 15.50
C THR A 168 8.35 -6.36 14.51
N ALA A 169 7.20 -7.04 14.56
CA ALA A 169 6.10 -6.83 13.62
C ALA A 169 4.73 -6.95 14.29
N THR A 170 3.78 -6.17 13.78
CA THR A 170 2.35 -6.28 14.12
C THR A 170 1.57 -6.46 12.82
N ILE A 171 0.61 -7.36 12.81
CA ILE A 171 -0.24 -7.64 11.65
C ILE A 171 -1.70 -7.41 12.04
N THR A 172 -2.40 -6.60 11.25
CA THR A 172 -3.85 -6.46 11.36
C THR A 172 -4.52 -7.65 10.69
N THR A 173 -5.46 -8.26 11.38
CA THR A 173 -6.23 -9.41 10.88
C THR A 173 -7.72 -9.12 11.00
N VAL A 174 -8.49 -9.61 10.02
CA VAL A 174 -9.95 -9.56 10.06
C VAL A 174 -10.52 -10.97 9.98
N SER A 175 -11.61 -11.22 10.68
CA SER A 175 -12.34 -12.48 10.58
C SER A 175 -13.35 -12.37 9.45
N ILE A 176 -13.12 -13.08 8.35
CA ILE A 176 -14.05 -13.10 7.20
C ILE A 176 -14.25 -14.56 6.78
N ASP A 177 -15.48 -14.92 6.45
CA ASP A 177 -15.87 -16.28 6.00
C ASP A 177 -15.47 -16.60 4.54
N GLN A 178 -14.37 -16.08 4.01
CA GLN A 178 -13.95 -16.35 2.62
C GLN A 178 -12.45 -16.44 2.36
N GLN A 179 -12.07 -17.45 1.70
CA GLN A 179 -11.04 -17.89 0.74
C GLN A 179 -9.74 -17.06 0.54
N LYS A 180 -8.96 -16.74 1.55
CA LYS A 180 -7.56 -16.29 1.41
C LYS A 180 -6.68 -16.91 2.51
N GLY A 181 -5.36 -16.66 2.51
CA GLY A 181 -4.44 -17.27 3.44
C GLY A 181 -4.90 -17.28 4.90
N VAL A 182 -4.59 -18.34 5.63
CA VAL A 182 -5.04 -18.61 7.00
C VAL A 182 -3.88 -18.43 7.96
N LEU A 183 -4.11 -17.68 9.03
CA LEU A 183 -3.21 -17.61 10.19
C LEU A 183 -3.73 -18.51 11.32
N ASP A 184 -2.85 -19.31 11.88
CA ASP A 184 -3.06 -19.94 13.18
C ASP A 184 -2.55 -18.99 14.27
N ILE A 185 -3.46 -18.50 15.11
CA ILE A 185 -3.15 -17.53 16.17
C ILE A 185 -3.33 -18.21 17.52
N GLY A 186 -2.28 -18.20 18.32
CA GLY A 186 -2.29 -18.72 19.67
C GLY A 186 -3.16 -17.90 20.63
N PRO A 187 -3.50 -18.43 21.82
CA PRO A 187 -4.29 -17.74 22.83
C PRO A 187 -3.62 -16.48 23.40
N ASP A 188 -2.31 -16.34 23.21
CA ASP A 188 -1.48 -15.19 23.58
C ASP A 188 -1.35 -14.16 22.44
N ASN A 189 -2.19 -14.26 21.38
CA ASN A 189 -2.14 -13.46 20.16
C ASN A 189 -0.82 -13.57 19.39
N THR A 190 -0.02 -14.62 19.58
CA THR A 190 1.14 -14.90 18.74
C THR A 190 0.75 -15.69 17.50
N ILE A 191 1.38 -15.38 16.37
CA ILE A 191 1.19 -16.10 15.12
C ILE A 191 2.05 -17.37 15.19
N ARG A 192 1.40 -18.54 15.13
CA ARG A 192 2.05 -19.87 15.13
C ARG A 192 2.39 -20.34 13.74
N SER A 193 1.49 -20.12 12.78
CA SER A 193 1.73 -20.47 11.39
C SER A 193 0.94 -19.59 10.42
N PHE A 194 1.46 -19.48 9.20
CA PHE A 194 0.78 -18.85 8.06
C PHE A 194 0.70 -19.89 6.94
N ARG A 195 -0.50 -20.11 6.40
CA ARG A 195 -0.72 -20.98 5.24
C ARG A 195 -1.38 -20.19 4.13
N GLU A 196 -0.72 -20.06 3.00
CA GLU A 196 -1.32 -19.55 1.78
C GLU A 196 -2.26 -20.61 1.17
N LYS A 197 -3.28 -20.18 0.44
CA LYS A 197 -4.29 -21.06 -0.13
C LYS A 197 -3.63 -22.16 -0.98
N ALA A 198 -3.85 -23.42 -0.63
CA ALA A 198 -3.54 -24.54 -1.51
C ALA A 198 -4.63 -24.66 -2.60
N ALA A 199 -4.27 -25.17 -3.76
CA ALA A 199 -5.22 -25.39 -4.87
C ALA A 199 -6.41 -26.31 -4.48
N SER A 200 -6.27 -27.08 -3.39
CA SER A 200 -7.30 -27.96 -2.80
C SER A 200 -8.35 -27.23 -1.94
N ASP A 201 -8.15 -25.96 -1.61
CA ASP A 201 -9.04 -25.21 -0.70
C ASP A 201 -10.21 -24.52 -1.46
N GLY A 202 -10.44 -24.88 -2.71
CA GLY A 202 -11.44 -24.33 -3.62
C GLY A 202 -12.34 -25.38 -4.23
N ALA A 203 -13.08 -26.12 -3.41
CA ALA A 203 -14.22 -26.90 -3.85
C ALA A 203 -15.43 -26.46 -3.06
#